data_92546b44d35e8b940307f70436454610
#
_entry.id   92546b44d35e8b940307f70436454610
#
_cell.length_a   1.000
_cell.length_b   1.000
_cell.length_c   1.000
_cell.angle_alpha   90.00
_cell.angle_beta   90.00
_cell.angle_gamma   90.00
#
_symmetry.space_group_name_H-M   'P 1'
#
loop_
_entity.id
_entity.type
_entity.pdbx_description
1 polymer ?
#
loop_
_entity_poly.entity_id
_entity_poly.type
_entity_poly.pdbx_seq_one_letter_code
_entity_poly.pdbx_strand_id
1 'polypeptide(L)'
;MSAQDSLTNASPMVLVDGSSYLYRAFHAIPPLTTSDGQPTNAARGVISMIRSLIGRYPNSPIVVIFDAKGKTFRDDMYKEYKAQRPPMPDDLRLQIEPIHRMIEAMGLPLVIIEGVEADDVIGTIAKQIGGEGREVVVSTGDKDMAQLVTDKVTLVNTMTDTVMDVEGVKEKFKIPPELIIDFLALMGDKVDNIPGVPGVARKPPSPCYKASAA
;
A
#
# COMPACT_ATOMS: atom_id res chain seq x y z
N MET A 1 25.19 20.37 -17.55
CA MET A 1 24.34 19.43 -16.81
C MET A 1 22.91 19.70 -17.25
N SER A 2 22.25 18.75 -17.89
CA SER A 2 20.86 18.91 -18.38
C SER A 2 19.89 18.77 -17.20
N ALA A 3 18.67 19.32 -17.35
CA ALA A 3 17.62 19.17 -16.34
C ALA A 3 17.30 17.68 -16.06
N GLN A 4 17.57 16.78 -17.01
CA GLN A 4 17.45 15.32 -16.86
C GLN A 4 18.48 14.71 -15.92
N ASP A 5 19.72 15.23 -15.87
CA ASP A 5 20.77 14.73 -14.95
C ASP A 5 20.47 15.12 -13.49
N SER A 6 19.67 16.15 -13.23
CA SER A 6 19.27 16.55 -11.88
C SER A 6 18.16 15.69 -11.30
N LEU A 7 17.34 15.04 -12.14
CA LEU A 7 16.25 14.17 -11.70
C LEU A 7 16.74 12.77 -11.29
N THR A 8 17.83 12.29 -11.89
CA THR A 8 18.41 10.97 -11.60
C THR A 8 19.15 10.91 -10.26
N ASN A 9 19.48 12.06 -9.66
CA ASN A 9 20.17 12.18 -8.38
C ASN A 9 19.27 12.64 -7.22
N ALA A 10 17.95 12.79 -7.46
CA ALA A 10 17.00 13.17 -6.44
C ALA A 10 16.67 11.94 -5.55
N SER A 11 16.59 12.15 -4.23
CA SER A 11 16.11 11.12 -3.31
C SER A 11 14.74 10.57 -3.74
N PRO A 12 14.46 9.27 -3.56
CA PRO A 12 13.20 8.67 -3.97
C PRO A 12 12.01 9.36 -3.31
N MET A 13 10.87 9.40 -4.00
CA MET A 13 9.59 9.74 -3.37
C MET A 13 9.10 8.54 -2.57
N VAL A 14 8.75 8.74 -1.30
CA VAL A 14 8.21 7.68 -0.44
C VAL A 14 6.71 7.88 -0.27
N LEU A 15 5.92 6.91 -0.70
CA LEU A 15 4.48 6.86 -0.53
C LEU A 15 4.14 5.83 0.55
N VAL A 16 3.43 6.25 1.58
CA VAL A 16 3.08 5.40 2.71
C VAL A 16 1.59 5.06 2.66
N ASP A 17 1.30 3.79 2.60
CA ASP A 17 -0.04 3.26 2.79
C ASP A 17 -0.41 3.32 4.29
N GLY A 18 -1.02 4.42 4.67
CA GLY A 18 -1.39 4.71 6.05
C GLY A 18 -2.49 3.79 6.57
N SER A 19 -3.41 3.38 5.70
CA SER A 19 -4.48 2.44 6.05
C SER A 19 -3.92 1.06 6.37
N SER A 20 -3.00 0.54 5.56
CA SER A 20 -2.30 -0.70 5.83
C SER A 20 -1.50 -0.62 7.15
N TYR A 21 -0.80 0.48 7.37
CA TYR A 21 -0.05 0.72 8.62
C TYR A 21 -0.97 0.72 9.84
N LEU A 22 -2.12 1.38 9.74
CA LEU A 22 -3.11 1.49 10.80
C LEU A 22 -3.61 0.12 11.27
N TYR A 23 -4.13 -0.68 10.33
CA TYR A 23 -4.65 -2.02 10.64
C TYR A 23 -3.55 -2.96 11.14
N ARG A 24 -2.38 -2.93 10.53
CA ARG A 24 -1.25 -3.79 10.94
C ARG A 24 -0.74 -3.44 12.33
N ALA A 25 -0.59 -2.16 12.64
CA ALA A 25 -0.17 -1.72 13.97
C ALA A 25 -1.19 -2.13 15.04
N PHE A 26 -2.48 -1.96 14.75
CA PHE A 26 -3.55 -2.34 15.67
C PHE A 26 -3.53 -3.83 16.03
N HIS A 27 -3.34 -4.70 15.04
CA HIS A 27 -3.36 -6.14 15.26
C HIS A 27 -2.02 -6.72 15.72
N ALA A 28 -0.89 -6.07 15.43
CA ALA A 28 0.43 -6.57 15.80
C ALA A 28 0.85 -6.17 17.22
N ILE A 29 0.34 -5.04 17.73
CA ILE A 29 0.71 -4.52 19.04
C ILE A 29 -0.40 -4.85 20.05
N PRO A 30 -0.05 -5.45 21.20
CA PRO A 30 -1.03 -5.68 22.27
C PRO A 30 -1.77 -4.39 22.64
N PRO A 31 -2.99 -4.49 23.17
CA PRO A 31 -3.74 -3.31 23.59
C PRO A 31 -2.93 -2.44 24.56
N LEU A 32 -2.81 -1.17 24.23
CA LEU A 32 -2.17 -0.12 25.02
C LEU A 32 -3.15 1.02 25.18
N THR A 33 -3.20 1.58 26.39
CA THR A 33 -4.07 2.72 26.70
C THR A 33 -3.29 3.81 27.43
N THR A 34 -3.78 5.03 27.36
CA THR A 34 -3.38 6.11 28.25
C THR A 34 -3.91 5.85 29.69
N SER A 35 -3.51 6.68 30.65
CA SER A 35 -4.08 6.68 32.01
C SER A 35 -5.60 6.87 32.03
N ASP A 36 -6.14 7.56 31.02
CA ASP A 36 -7.57 7.87 30.89
C ASP A 36 -8.33 6.82 30.06
N GLY A 37 -7.67 5.68 29.75
CA GLY A 37 -8.28 4.56 29.02
C GLY A 37 -8.35 4.72 27.49
N GLN A 38 -7.75 5.75 26.88
CA GLN A 38 -7.75 5.92 25.44
C GLN A 38 -6.81 4.90 24.75
N PRO A 39 -7.25 4.17 23.73
CA PRO A 39 -6.40 3.21 23.02
C PRO A 39 -5.28 3.91 22.24
N THR A 40 -4.06 3.35 22.26
CA THR A 40 -2.87 3.97 21.66
C THR A 40 -1.95 3.00 20.92
N ASN A 41 -2.28 1.71 20.88
CA ASN A 41 -1.44 0.70 20.25
C ASN A 41 -1.22 0.96 18.75
N ALA A 42 -2.28 1.26 17.99
CA ALA A 42 -2.17 1.59 16.57
C ALA A 42 -1.35 2.87 16.36
N ALA A 43 -1.62 3.92 17.14
CA ALA A 43 -0.90 5.18 17.05
C ALA A 43 0.60 4.99 17.28
N ARG A 44 0.98 4.25 18.34
CA ARG A 44 2.38 3.90 18.60
C ARG A 44 3.04 3.19 17.43
N GLY A 45 2.35 2.20 16.85
CA GLY A 45 2.89 1.41 15.75
C GLY A 45 3.06 2.22 14.48
N VAL A 46 2.03 2.97 14.06
CA VAL A 46 2.07 3.82 12.86
C VAL A 46 3.23 4.82 12.95
N ILE A 47 3.30 5.56 14.05
CA ILE A 47 4.37 6.57 14.22
C ILE A 47 5.75 5.92 14.27
N SER A 48 5.89 4.75 14.89
CA SER A 48 7.16 4.01 14.90
C SER A 48 7.59 3.59 13.49
N MET A 49 6.67 3.08 12.68
CA MET A 49 6.94 2.68 11.29
C MET A 49 7.31 3.88 10.41
N ILE A 50 6.60 5.02 10.55
CA ILE A 50 6.91 6.26 9.83
C ILE A 50 8.30 6.78 10.22
N ARG A 51 8.64 6.79 11.51
CA ARG A 51 9.97 7.19 11.97
C ARG A 51 11.08 6.30 11.41
N SER A 52 10.83 4.99 11.31
CA SER A 52 11.76 4.05 10.68
C SER A 52 11.99 4.39 9.20
N LEU A 53 10.92 4.73 8.46
CA LEU A 53 11.03 5.17 7.07
C LEU A 53 11.83 6.47 6.92
N ILE A 54 11.58 7.46 7.77
CA ILE A 54 12.35 8.73 7.76
C ILE A 54 13.85 8.44 7.96
N GLY A 55 14.19 7.53 8.88
CA GLY A 55 15.57 7.12 9.11
C GLY A 55 16.19 6.34 7.95
N ARG A 56 15.38 5.52 7.25
CA ARG A 56 15.83 4.70 6.11
C ARG A 56 16.00 5.52 4.83
N TYR A 57 15.16 6.54 4.64
CA TYR A 57 15.16 7.39 3.44
C TYR A 57 15.40 8.87 3.82
N PRO A 58 16.58 9.21 4.31
CA PRO A 58 16.88 10.58 4.70
C PRO A 58 16.81 11.51 3.47
N ASN A 59 16.23 12.69 3.68
CA ASN A 59 16.01 13.72 2.63
C ASN A 59 15.00 13.32 1.53
N SER A 60 14.33 12.19 1.65
CA SER A 60 13.24 11.80 0.75
C SER A 60 11.94 12.51 1.14
N PRO A 61 11.20 13.06 0.18
CA PRO A 61 9.83 13.49 0.45
C PRO A 61 8.98 12.25 0.76
N ILE A 62 8.23 12.34 1.85
CA ILE A 62 7.35 11.26 2.33
C ILE A 62 5.92 11.80 2.32
N VAL A 63 5.00 11.07 1.70
CA VAL A 63 3.56 11.37 1.68
C VAL A 63 2.83 10.19 2.29
N VAL A 64 1.92 10.45 3.22
CA VAL A 64 1.10 9.42 3.86
C VAL A 64 -0.31 9.48 3.31
N ILE A 65 -0.80 8.36 2.83
CA ILE A 65 -2.10 8.25 2.16
C ILE A 65 -3.02 7.36 3.00
N PHE A 66 -4.25 7.81 3.25
CA PHE A 66 -5.28 7.04 3.94
C PHE A 66 -6.55 6.94 3.11
N ASP A 67 -7.31 5.87 3.34
CA ASP A 67 -8.65 5.76 2.81
C ASP A 67 -9.56 6.82 3.41
N ALA A 68 -10.41 7.40 2.57
CA ALA A 68 -11.49 8.27 3.02
C ALA A 68 -12.63 7.45 3.66
N LYS A 69 -13.46 8.13 4.42
CA LYS A 69 -14.71 7.53 4.91
C LYS A 69 -15.74 7.47 3.78
N GLY A 70 -16.47 6.38 3.70
CA GLY A 70 -17.59 6.27 2.77
C GLY A 70 -17.36 5.23 1.68
N LYS A 71 -18.21 5.29 0.67
CA LYS A 71 -18.16 4.38 -0.46
C LYS A 71 -17.14 4.85 -1.49
N THR A 72 -16.59 3.89 -2.19
CA THR A 72 -15.74 4.13 -3.36
C THR A 72 -16.49 3.74 -4.63
N PHE A 73 -15.95 4.08 -5.79
CA PHE A 73 -16.54 3.67 -7.08
C PHE A 73 -16.66 2.13 -7.21
N ARG A 74 -15.84 1.37 -6.47
CA ARG A 74 -15.89 -0.11 -6.50
C ARG A 74 -17.17 -0.65 -5.88
N ASP A 75 -17.72 0.01 -4.86
CA ASP A 75 -19.01 -0.36 -4.26
C ASP A 75 -20.17 -0.20 -5.25
N ASP A 76 -20.07 0.75 -6.18
CA ASP A 76 -21.06 0.96 -7.23
C ASP A 76 -20.89 -0.05 -8.37
N MET A 77 -19.67 -0.43 -8.69
CA MET A 77 -19.36 -1.43 -9.72
C MET A 77 -19.70 -2.85 -9.29
N TYR A 78 -19.44 -3.18 -8.01
CA TYR A 78 -19.66 -4.53 -7.48
C TYR A 78 -20.13 -4.47 -6.03
N LYS A 79 -21.42 -4.68 -5.82
CA LYS A 79 -22.08 -4.53 -4.50
C LYS A 79 -21.56 -5.49 -3.42
N GLU A 80 -21.02 -6.64 -3.84
CA GLU A 80 -20.45 -7.63 -2.93
C GLU A 80 -18.99 -7.31 -2.55
N TYR A 81 -18.41 -6.22 -3.10
CA TYR A 81 -17.04 -5.80 -2.80
C TYR A 81 -16.87 -5.53 -1.31
N LYS A 82 -15.94 -6.24 -0.70
CA LYS A 82 -15.63 -6.15 0.74
C LYS A 82 -16.84 -6.35 1.69
N ALA A 83 -17.99 -6.87 1.18
CA ALA A 83 -19.24 -6.96 1.95
C ALA A 83 -19.14 -7.87 3.19
N GLN A 84 -18.22 -8.85 3.19
CA GLN A 84 -17.99 -9.75 4.32
C GLN A 84 -17.03 -9.19 5.36
N ARG A 85 -16.39 -8.02 5.12
CA ARG A 85 -15.46 -7.42 6.08
C ARG A 85 -16.20 -7.02 7.36
N PRO A 86 -15.70 -7.40 8.54
CA PRO A 86 -16.28 -6.91 9.79
C PRO A 86 -16.11 -5.40 9.89
N PRO A 87 -17.00 -4.71 10.61
CA PRO A 87 -16.84 -3.29 10.86
C PRO A 87 -15.52 -3.01 11.60
N MET A 88 -14.98 -1.82 11.36
CA MET A 88 -13.77 -1.38 12.05
C MET A 88 -13.99 -1.38 13.57
N PRO A 89 -13.11 -2.00 14.38
CA PRO A 89 -13.18 -1.93 15.84
C PRO A 89 -13.23 -0.49 16.35
N ASP A 90 -14.02 -0.24 17.37
CA ASP A 90 -14.17 1.10 17.93
C ASP A 90 -12.84 1.63 18.49
N ASP A 91 -12.06 0.78 19.15
CA ASP A 91 -10.73 1.14 19.65
C ASP A 91 -9.76 1.55 18.53
N LEU A 92 -9.91 0.99 17.32
CA LEU A 92 -9.13 1.41 16.17
C LEU A 92 -9.63 2.74 15.62
N ARG A 93 -10.96 2.89 15.53
CA ARG A 93 -11.60 4.12 15.04
C ARG A 93 -11.23 5.34 15.85
N LEU A 94 -11.15 5.21 17.19
CA LEU A 94 -10.76 6.28 18.10
C LEU A 94 -9.32 6.77 17.89
N GLN A 95 -8.46 5.96 17.29
CA GLN A 95 -7.06 6.30 17.07
C GLN A 95 -6.79 7.01 15.73
N ILE A 96 -7.74 7.01 14.77
CA ILE A 96 -7.53 7.58 13.42
C ILE A 96 -7.20 9.06 13.50
N GLU A 97 -8.07 9.85 14.12
CA GLU A 97 -7.90 11.30 14.23
C GLU A 97 -6.59 11.68 14.96
N PRO A 98 -6.27 11.10 16.13
CA PRO A 98 -4.99 11.31 16.77
C PRO A 98 -3.79 10.97 15.86
N ILE A 99 -3.85 9.88 15.09
CA ILE A 99 -2.77 9.49 14.17
C ILE A 99 -2.59 10.53 13.07
N HIS A 100 -3.67 10.98 12.44
CA HIS A 100 -3.64 12.02 11.41
C HIS A 100 -2.98 13.29 11.95
N ARG A 101 -3.40 13.76 13.12
CA ARG A 101 -2.82 14.95 13.77
C ARG A 101 -1.34 14.79 14.10
N MET A 102 -0.91 13.59 14.52
CA MET A 102 0.51 13.31 14.76
C MET A 102 1.32 13.36 13.45
N ILE A 103 0.82 12.81 12.36
CA ILE A 103 1.46 12.84 11.05
C ILE A 103 1.62 14.28 10.56
N GLU A 104 0.56 15.08 10.65
CA GLU A 104 0.59 16.50 10.29
C GLU A 104 1.56 17.29 11.18
N ALA A 105 1.58 17.02 12.49
CA ALA A 105 2.51 17.64 13.43
C ALA A 105 3.99 17.25 13.18
N MET A 106 4.24 16.10 12.52
CA MET A 106 5.57 15.71 12.03
C MET A 106 5.96 16.46 10.75
N GLY A 107 5.09 17.30 10.19
CA GLY A 107 5.31 18.03 8.95
C GLY A 107 5.17 17.18 7.69
N LEU A 108 4.54 16.02 7.78
CA LEU A 108 4.34 15.11 6.64
C LEU A 108 2.99 15.42 5.96
N PRO A 109 2.97 15.53 4.62
CA PRO A 109 1.74 15.61 3.86
C PRO A 109 0.85 14.39 4.12
N LEU A 110 -0.40 14.63 4.46
CA LEU A 110 -1.45 13.65 4.62
C LEU A 110 -2.46 13.80 3.48
N VAL A 111 -2.71 12.71 2.74
CA VAL A 111 -3.62 12.71 1.59
C VAL A 111 -4.77 11.74 1.85
N ILE A 112 -5.99 12.26 1.73
CA ILE A 112 -7.23 11.50 1.86
C ILE A 112 -8.17 12.00 0.76
N ILE A 113 -8.57 11.12 -0.16
CA ILE A 113 -9.41 11.48 -1.31
C ILE A 113 -10.70 10.70 -1.27
N GLU A 114 -11.84 11.39 -1.25
CA GLU A 114 -13.15 10.75 -1.23
C GLU A 114 -13.47 10.02 -2.53
N GLY A 115 -14.23 8.93 -2.44
CA GLY A 115 -14.71 8.16 -3.58
C GLY A 115 -13.71 7.19 -4.20
N VAL A 116 -12.45 7.19 -3.75
CA VAL A 116 -11.40 6.28 -4.19
C VAL A 116 -10.70 5.64 -2.97
N GLU A 117 -9.99 4.56 -3.19
CA GLU A 117 -9.17 3.93 -2.15
C GLU A 117 -7.76 4.52 -2.09
N ALA A 118 -7.09 4.40 -0.95
CA ALA A 118 -5.69 4.82 -0.80
C ALA A 118 -4.80 4.19 -1.88
N ASP A 119 -5.06 2.95 -2.26
CA ASP A 119 -4.33 2.21 -3.29
C ASP A 119 -4.41 2.89 -4.67
N ASP A 120 -5.57 3.47 -5.02
CA ASP A 120 -5.75 4.21 -6.29
C ASP A 120 -4.92 5.48 -6.31
N VAL A 121 -4.88 6.19 -5.18
CA VAL A 121 -4.09 7.40 -5.01
C VAL A 121 -2.59 7.09 -5.08
N ILE A 122 -2.15 6.05 -4.34
CA ILE A 122 -0.75 5.59 -4.35
C ILE A 122 -0.36 5.17 -5.77
N GLY A 123 -1.19 4.34 -6.42
CA GLY A 123 -0.93 3.87 -7.79
C GLY A 123 -0.84 5.00 -8.80
N THR A 124 -1.71 6.01 -8.69
CA THR A 124 -1.71 7.19 -9.56
C THR A 124 -0.42 8.00 -9.39
N ILE A 125 -0.04 8.32 -8.15
CA ILE A 125 1.18 9.09 -7.85
C ILE A 125 2.43 8.30 -8.26
N ALA A 126 2.50 7.01 -7.92
CA ALA A 126 3.64 6.16 -8.25
C ALA A 126 3.85 6.06 -9.77
N LYS A 127 2.76 5.86 -10.53
CA LYS A 127 2.82 5.80 -12.00
C LYS A 127 3.24 7.12 -12.62
N GLN A 128 2.72 8.24 -12.13
CA GLN A 128 3.06 9.56 -12.65
C GLN A 128 4.54 9.88 -12.39
N ILE A 129 4.99 9.80 -11.14
CA ILE A 129 6.35 10.17 -10.73
C ILE A 129 7.38 9.19 -11.31
N GLY A 130 7.07 7.88 -11.30
CA GLY A 130 7.92 6.86 -11.91
C GLY A 130 8.03 7.06 -13.43
N GLY A 131 6.93 7.42 -14.10
CA GLY A 131 6.91 7.76 -15.53
C GLY A 131 7.73 9.00 -15.88
N GLU A 132 7.91 9.93 -14.95
CA GLU A 132 8.81 11.08 -15.07
C GLU A 132 10.29 10.72 -14.82
N GLY A 133 10.60 9.45 -14.51
CA GLY A 133 11.95 8.93 -14.33
C GLY A 133 12.49 9.02 -12.90
N ARG A 134 11.69 9.49 -11.93
CA ARG A 134 12.08 9.54 -10.52
C ARG A 134 11.78 8.21 -9.83
N GLU A 135 12.68 7.80 -8.93
CA GLU A 135 12.46 6.63 -8.09
C GLU A 135 11.33 6.86 -7.09
N VAL A 136 10.49 5.84 -6.92
CA VAL A 136 9.36 5.82 -5.98
C VAL A 136 9.47 4.59 -5.10
N VAL A 137 9.31 4.78 -3.81
CA VAL A 137 9.21 3.72 -2.81
C VAL A 137 7.80 3.72 -2.27
N VAL A 138 7.06 2.64 -2.48
CA VAL A 138 5.73 2.45 -1.89
C VAL A 138 5.87 1.59 -0.65
N SER A 139 5.58 2.15 0.51
CA SER A 139 5.64 1.42 1.77
C SER A 139 4.27 0.92 2.15
N THR A 140 4.05 -0.36 1.92
CA THR A 140 2.77 -1.06 2.16
C THR A 140 2.99 -2.49 2.63
N GLY A 141 1.96 -3.06 3.24
CA GLY A 141 1.87 -4.48 3.51
C GLY A 141 1.05 -5.25 2.49
N ASP A 142 0.41 -4.54 1.59
CA ASP A 142 -0.44 -5.16 0.59
C ASP A 142 0.38 -5.76 -0.55
N LYS A 143 0.16 -7.05 -0.78
CA LYS A 143 0.83 -7.81 -1.84
C LYS A 143 0.32 -7.44 -3.23
N ASP A 144 -0.91 -6.92 -3.32
CA ASP A 144 -1.57 -6.63 -4.59
C ASP A 144 -1.00 -5.37 -5.23
N MET A 145 -0.34 -4.52 -4.43
CA MET A 145 0.46 -3.39 -4.89
C MET A 145 1.70 -3.83 -5.70
N ALA A 146 2.02 -5.14 -5.76
CA ALA A 146 3.09 -5.66 -6.62
C ALA A 146 2.88 -5.33 -8.12
N GLN A 147 1.65 -5.07 -8.53
CA GLN A 147 1.30 -4.58 -9.87
C GLN A 147 1.91 -3.21 -10.22
N LEU A 148 2.32 -2.43 -9.22
CA LEU A 148 2.93 -1.11 -9.41
C LEU A 148 4.44 -1.16 -9.62
N VAL A 149 5.07 -2.31 -9.36
CA VAL A 149 6.52 -2.46 -9.39
C VAL A 149 7.04 -2.31 -10.83
N THR A 150 8.06 -1.46 -10.97
CA THR A 150 8.76 -1.22 -12.24
C THR A 150 10.26 -1.04 -11.95
N ASP A 151 11.04 -0.65 -12.93
CA ASP A 151 12.43 -0.22 -12.74
C ASP A 151 12.56 1.07 -11.89
N LYS A 152 11.48 1.82 -11.73
CA LYS A 152 11.41 3.08 -10.95
C LYS A 152 10.56 2.97 -9.68
N VAL A 153 9.70 1.96 -9.55
CA VAL A 153 8.80 1.79 -8.42
C VAL A 153 9.13 0.52 -7.68
N THR A 154 9.43 0.64 -6.39
CA THR A 154 9.77 -0.48 -5.51
C THR A 154 8.84 -0.51 -4.30
N LEU A 155 8.42 -1.70 -3.87
CA LEU A 155 7.66 -1.85 -2.63
C LEU A 155 8.58 -2.15 -1.44
N VAL A 156 8.23 -1.59 -0.30
CA VAL A 156 8.93 -1.85 0.97
C VAL A 156 7.92 -2.22 2.05
N ASN A 157 8.21 -3.29 2.75
CA ASN A 157 7.48 -3.68 3.95
C ASN A 157 8.37 -3.45 5.17
N THR A 158 8.06 -2.42 5.96
CA THR A 158 8.86 -2.03 7.12
C THR A 158 8.78 -3.01 8.30
N MET A 159 7.77 -3.86 8.38
CA MET A 159 7.64 -4.83 9.46
C MET A 159 8.47 -6.09 9.23
N THR A 160 8.59 -6.51 7.98
CA THR A 160 9.38 -7.69 7.60
C THR A 160 10.75 -7.31 7.04
N ASP A 161 11.02 -6.02 6.95
CA ASP A 161 12.22 -5.43 6.34
C ASP A 161 12.51 -5.99 4.94
N THR A 162 11.45 -6.23 4.17
CA THR A 162 11.55 -6.76 2.82
C THR A 162 11.38 -5.67 1.79
N VAL A 163 12.20 -5.76 0.75
CA VAL A 163 12.14 -4.94 -0.46
C VAL A 163 11.66 -5.82 -1.60
N MET A 164 10.73 -5.33 -2.39
CA MET A 164 10.20 -6.05 -3.55
C MET A 164 10.35 -5.16 -4.79
N ASP A 165 11.35 -5.45 -5.56
CA ASP A 165 11.60 -4.96 -6.91
C ASP A 165 11.06 -5.94 -7.96
N VAL A 166 11.37 -5.74 -9.22
CA VAL A 166 10.92 -6.60 -10.33
C VAL A 166 11.33 -8.06 -10.11
N GLU A 167 12.56 -8.31 -9.66
CA GLU A 167 13.02 -9.67 -9.39
C GLU A 167 12.34 -10.27 -8.16
N GLY A 168 12.12 -9.48 -7.11
CA GLY A 168 11.36 -9.89 -5.93
C GLY A 168 9.91 -10.29 -6.25
N VAL A 169 9.26 -9.58 -7.19
CA VAL A 169 7.93 -9.97 -7.69
C VAL A 169 8.00 -11.30 -8.44
N LYS A 170 8.94 -11.46 -9.36
CA LYS A 170 9.14 -12.72 -10.11
C LYS A 170 9.44 -13.89 -9.16
N GLU A 171 10.26 -13.67 -8.16
CA GLU A 171 10.57 -14.71 -7.17
C GLU A 171 9.34 -15.13 -6.37
N LYS A 172 8.56 -14.16 -5.90
CA LYS A 172 7.40 -14.40 -5.03
C LYS A 172 6.19 -14.95 -5.78
N PHE A 173 5.85 -14.35 -6.93
CA PHE A 173 4.63 -14.66 -7.68
C PHE A 173 4.87 -15.60 -8.85
N LYS A 174 6.14 -15.84 -9.24
CA LYS A 174 6.56 -16.61 -10.43
C LYS A 174 6.09 -16.02 -11.76
N ILE A 175 5.71 -14.76 -11.75
CA ILE A 175 5.31 -13.96 -12.91
C ILE A 175 5.91 -12.56 -12.77
N PRO A 176 6.11 -11.83 -13.87
CA PRO A 176 6.56 -10.44 -13.82
C PRO A 176 5.44 -9.49 -13.35
N PRO A 177 5.77 -8.25 -12.89
CA PRO A 177 4.79 -7.28 -12.38
C PRO A 177 3.64 -6.99 -13.34
N GLU A 178 3.89 -6.95 -14.62
CA GLU A 178 2.91 -6.64 -15.68
C GLU A 178 1.75 -7.67 -15.75
N LEU A 179 1.97 -8.88 -15.24
CA LEU A 179 0.96 -9.94 -15.20
C LEU A 179 0.25 -10.06 -13.85
N ILE A 180 0.56 -9.21 -12.86
CA ILE A 180 -0.07 -9.28 -11.53
C ILE A 180 -1.57 -9.02 -11.62
N ILE A 181 -2.02 -8.07 -12.45
CA ILE A 181 -3.44 -7.78 -12.62
C ILE A 181 -4.19 -9.00 -13.18
N ASP A 182 -3.66 -9.60 -14.25
CA ASP A 182 -4.25 -10.81 -14.85
C ASP A 182 -4.25 -11.98 -13.86
N PHE A 183 -3.16 -12.12 -13.11
CA PHE A 183 -3.06 -13.12 -12.06
C PHE A 183 -4.14 -12.93 -11.00
N LEU A 184 -4.32 -11.71 -10.48
CA LEU A 184 -5.35 -11.40 -9.49
C LEU A 184 -6.76 -11.62 -10.05
N ALA A 185 -7.01 -11.22 -11.29
CA ALA A 185 -8.29 -11.44 -11.95
C ALA A 185 -8.64 -12.94 -12.07
N LEU A 186 -7.66 -13.78 -12.39
CA LEU A 186 -7.85 -15.23 -12.49
C LEU A 186 -8.01 -15.89 -11.11
N MET A 187 -7.23 -15.47 -10.15
CA MET A 187 -7.21 -16.06 -8.80
C MET A 187 -8.37 -15.60 -7.92
N GLY A 188 -8.89 -14.40 -8.17
CA GLY A 188 -9.79 -13.68 -7.29
C GLY A 188 -9.11 -13.25 -5.98
N ASP A 189 -9.82 -12.47 -5.19
CA ASP A 189 -9.41 -12.09 -3.84
C ASP A 189 -10.51 -12.36 -2.82
N LYS A 190 -10.23 -13.29 -1.89
CA LYS A 190 -11.17 -13.62 -0.82
C LYS A 190 -11.31 -12.48 0.20
N VAL A 191 -10.27 -11.67 0.37
CA VAL A 191 -10.28 -10.56 1.33
C VAL A 191 -11.20 -9.45 0.84
N ASP A 192 -11.25 -9.25 -0.47
CA ASP A 192 -12.10 -8.26 -1.12
C ASP A 192 -13.40 -8.85 -1.68
N ASN A 193 -13.64 -10.14 -1.43
CA ASN A 193 -14.80 -10.87 -1.92
C ASN A 193 -14.91 -10.89 -3.45
N ILE A 194 -13.78 -10.91 -4.14
CA ILE A 194 -13.72 -10.99 -5.59
C ILE A 194 -13.58 -12.45 -6.00
N PRO A 195 -14.55 -12.99 -6.74
CA PRO A 195 -14.45 -14.37 -7.22
C PRO A 195 -13.38 -14.50 -8.30
N GLY A 196 -12.58 -15.56 -8.21
CA GLY A 196 -11.69 -15.94 -9.30
C GLY A 196 -12.40 -16.81 -10.35
N VAL A 197 -11.65 -17.20 -11.36
CA VAL A 197 -12.16 -18.12 -12.40
C VAL A 197 -12.30 -19.53 -11.81
N PRO A 198 -13.49 -20.18 -11.93
CA PRO A 198 -13.68 -21.54 -11.43
C PRO A 198 -12.68 -22.52 -12.03
N GLY A 199 -12.09 -23.38 -11.20
CA GLY A 199 -11.09 -24.36 -11.62
C GLY A 199 -9.65 -23.85 -11.69
N VAL A 200 -9.43 -22.56 -11.56
CA VAL A 200 -8.08 -21.99 -11.42
C VAL A 200 -7.70 -22.07 -9.93
N ALA A 201 -6.87 -23.06 -9.60
CA ALA A 201 -6.33 -23.19 -8.25
C ALA A 201 -5.08 -22.33 -8.08
N ARG A 202 -4.76 -21.93 -6.82
CA ARG A 202 -3.49 -21.27 -6.44
C ARG A 202 -2.28 -22.22 -6.59
N LYS A 203 -2.09 -22.78 -7.78
CA LYS A 203 -0.82 -23.39 -8.17
C LYS A 203 0.01 -22.33 -8.89
N PRO A 204 1.36 -22.38 -8.79
CA PRO A 204 2.20 -21.49 -9.58
C PRO A 204 1.78 -21.60 -11.05
N PRO A 205 1.75 -20.52 -11.81
CA PRO A 205 1.21 -20.50 -13.15
C PRO A 205 1.92 -21.56 -14.01
N SER A 206 1.12 -22.48 -14.53
CA SER A 206 1.57 -23.37 -15.60
C SER A 206 1.76 -22.55 -16.89
N PRO A 207 2.44 -23.08 -17.91
CA PRO A 207 2.86 -22.34 -19.12
C PRO A 207 1.80 -21.54 -19.89
N CYS A 208 0.53 -21.65 -19.53
CA CYS A 208 -0.58 -20.91 -20.16
C CYS A 208 -0.47 -19.38 -20.07
N TYR A 209 0.24 -18.85 -19.04
CA TYR A 209 0.45 -17.41 -18.88
C TYR A 209 1.41 -16.78 -19.91
N LYS A 210 2.06 -17.60 -20.74
CA LYS A 210 2.99 -17.09 -21.77
C LYS A 210 2.31 -16.65 -23.07
N ALA A 211 1.00 -16.84 -23.21
CA ALA A 211 0.32 -16.66 -24.50
C ALA A 211 -0.34 -15.28 -24.70
N SER A 212 -0.47 -14.43 -23.69
CA SER A 212 -1.13 -13.12 -23.85
C SER A 212 -0.20 -11.92 -23.94
N ALA A 213 1.11 -12.13 -24.01
CA ALA A 213 2.12 -11.08 -24.14
C ALA A 213 2.73 -11.00 -25.56
N ALA A 214 1.97 -11.38 -26.60
CA ALA A 214 2.37 -11.22 -27.99
C ALA A 214 1.44 -10.24 -28.74
#